data_daead1993a480a1997565c5078a68e6a
#
_entry.id   daead1993a480a1997565c5078a68e6a
#
_cell.length_a   1.000
_cell.length_b   1.000
_cell.length_c   1.000
_cell.angle_alpha   90.00
_cell.angle_beta   90.00
_cell.angle_gamma   90.00
#
_symmetry.space_group_name_H-M   'P 1'
#
loop_
_entity.id
_entity.type
_entity.pdbx_description
1 polymer ?
#
loop_
_entity_poly.entity_id
_entity_poly.type
_entity_poly.pdbx_seq_one_letter_code
_entity_poly.pdbx_strand_id
1 'polypeptide(L)'
;MKLSVVQKMIVLASAALAGIALLAGLSQYQMNKVYESASYSTVNTVPSLVALDRLRDSFLRMRIRVNQHVLNTDDKKLAEIDAQIVDMRKLVDDNLKKYEALIADDKDKDLLAKEKESWAKVQPQIEATLVESRANHNDKARDSTRIGSSSSS
;
A
#
# COMPACT_ATOMS: atom_id res chain seq x y z
N MET A 1 37.70 -52.47 -25.59
CA MET A 1 38.97 -51.82 -25.10
C MET A 1 38.94 -51.82 -23.57
N LYS A 2 39.94 -52.43 -22.91
CA LYS A 2 40.05 -52.40 -21.45
C LYS A 2 40.87 -51.15 -21.05
N LEU A 3 40.22 -50.17 -20.44
CA LEU A 3 40.89 -48.97 -19.91
C LEU A 3 41.90 -49.35 -18.86
N SER A 4 43.08 -48.73 -18.88
CA SER A 4 44.10 -48.91 -17.84
C SER A 4 43.61 -48.32 -16.52
N VAL A 5 44.20 -48.75 -15.38
CA VAL A 5 43.80 -48.25 -14.09
C VAL A 5 43.94 -46.72 -14.00
N VAL A 6 45.02 -46.17 -14.54
CA VAL A 6 45.26 -44.71 -14.61
C VAL A 6 44.17 -43.97 -15.40
N GLN A 7 43.74 -44.53 -16.55
CA GLN A 7 42.66 -43.93 -17.32
C GLN A 7 41.32 -43.93 -16.58
N LYS A 8 41.01 -44.98 -15.81
CA LYS A 8 39.82 -45.02 -14.94
C LYS A 8 39.85 -43.96 -13.86
N MET A 9 41.00 -43.75 -13.23
CA MET A 9 41.16 -42.71 -12.18
C MET A 9 41.00 -41.30 -12.77
N ILE A 10 41.57 -41.04 -13.96
CA ILE A 10 41.42 -39.74 -14.63
C ILE A 10 39.95 -39.47 -14.97
N VAL A 11 39.23 -40.48 -15.51
CA VAL A 11 37.79 -40.33 -15.86
C VAL A 11 36.95 -40.03 -14.59
N LEU A 12 37.24 -40.75 -13.46
CA LEU A 12 36.52 -40.50 -12.22
C LEU A 12 36.79 -39.07 -11.68
N ALA A 13 38.08 -38.67 -11.66
CA ALA A 13 38.42 -37.31 -11.23
C ALA A 13 37.80 -36.22 -12.09
N SER A 14 37.81 -36.40 -13.43
CA SER A 14 37.22 -35.48 -14.35
C SER A 14 35.68 -35.39 -14.17
N ALA A 15 35.02 -36.53 -13.96
CA ALA A 15 33.57 -36.55 -13.69
C ALA A 15 33.23 -35.86 -12.38
N ALA A 16 34.04 -36.04 -11.33
CA ALA A 16 33.85 -35.35 -10.07
C ALA A 16 34.01 -33.82 -10.19
N LEU A 17 35.06 -33.38 -10.92
CA LEU A 17 35.25 -31.93 -11.18
C LEU A 17 34.14 -31.32 -12.04
N ALA A 18 33.68 -32.04 -13.05
CA ALA A 18 32.55 -31.60 -13.85
C ALA A 18 31.25 -31.48 -13.00
N GLY A 19 31.01 -32.44 -12.09
CA GLY A 19 29.89 -32.40 -11.16
C GLY A 19 29.94 -31.19 -10.24
N ILE A 20 31.11 -30.90 -9.68
CA ILE A 20 31.30 -29.70 -8.82
C ILE A 20 31.07 -28.41 -9.62
N ALA A 21 31.59 -28.32 -10.82
CA ALA A 21 31.42 -27.14 -11.67
C ALA A 21 29.94 -26.92 -12.04
N LEU A 22 29.20 -27.97 -12.33
CA LEU A 22 27.76 -27.91 -12.62
C LEU A 22 26.97 -27.47 -11.38
N LEU A 23 27.27 -28.03 -10.19
CA LEU A 23 26.62 -27.64 -8.95
C LEU A 23 26.90 -26.18 -8.59
N ALA A 24 28.14 -25.73 -8.75
CA ALA A 24 28.50 -24.33 -8.51
C ALA A 24 27.75 -23.38 -9.45
N GLY A 25 27.67 -23.71 -10.74
CA GLY A 25 26.94 -22.93 -11.73
C GLY A 25 25.43 -22.84 -11.43
N LEU A 26 24.81 -23.97 -11.08
CA LEU A 26 23.39 -24.02 -10.70
C LEU A 26 23.12 -23.25 -9.40
N SER A 27 23.99 -23.37 -8.41
CA SER A 27 23.88 -22.64 -7.14
C SER A 27 23.94 -21.12 -7.37
N GLN A 28 24.88 -20.67 -8.20
CA GLN A 28 25.03 -19.25 -8.52
C GLN A 28 23.78 -18.69 -9.25
N TYR A 29 23.25 -19.47 -10.20
CA TYR A 29 22.00 -19.09 -10.91
C TYR A 29 20.82 -18.97 -9.95
N GLN A 30 20.62 -19.94 -9.05
CA GLN A 30 19.55 -19.91 -8.06
C GLN A 30 19.72 -18.77 -7.06
N MET A 31 20.96 -18.51 -6.60
CA MET A 31 21.27 -17.41 -5.68
C MET A 31 20.91 -16.05 -6.29
N ASN A 32 21.27 -15.82 -7.56
CA ASN A 32 20.90 -14.58 -8.26
C ASN A 32 19.37 -14.40 -8.34
N LYS A 33 18.63 -15.46 -8.65
CA LYS A 33 17.17 -15.42 -8.71
C LYS A 33 16.51 -15.12 -7.37
N VAL A 34 17.05 -15.71 -6.29
CA VAL A 34 16.59 -15.42 -4.92
C VAL A 34 16.91 -13.99 -4.53
N TYR A 35 18.10 -13.50 -4.88
CA TYR A 35 18.53 -12.13 -4.61
C TYR A 35 17.65 -11.10 -5.34
N GLU A 36 17.33 -11.32 -6.61
CA GLU A 36 16.40 -10.47 -7.37
C GLU A 36 15.02 -10.42 -6.74
N SER A 37 14.46 -11.58 -6.35
CA SER A 37 13.16 -11.65 -5.69
C SER A 37 13.15 -10.97 -4.31
N ALA A 38 14.19 -11.16 -3.51
CA ALA A 38 14.33 -10.53 -2.21
C ALA A 38 14.53 -9.01 -2.33
N SER A 39 15.34 -8.58 -3.30
CA SER A 39 15.58 -7.17 -3.60
C SER A 39 14.31 -6.47 -4.05
N TYR A 40 13.53 -7.10 -4.94
CA TYR A 40 12.21 -6.58 -5.36
C TYR A 40 11.26 -6.38 -4.18
N SER A 41 11.19 -7.36 -3.28
CA SER A 41 10.34 -7.26 -2.08
C SER A 41 10.75 -6.08 -1.19
N THR A 42 12.05 -5.87 -1.00
CA THR A 42 12.58 -4.81 -0.12
C THR A 42 12.42 -3.42 -0.75
N VAL A 43 12.63 -3.30 -2.07
CA VAL A 43 12.65 -2.01 -2.77
C VAL A 43 11.24 -1.56 -3.16
N ASN A 44 10.34 -2.49 -3.42
CA ASN A 44 8.99 -2.18 -3.94
C ASN A 44 7.87 -2.63 -3.01
N THR A 45 7.78 -3.91 -2.66
CA THR A 45 6.62 -4.45 -1.92
C THR A 45 6.49 -3.83 -0.51
N VAL A 46 7.58 -3.75 0.25
CA VAL A 46 7.55 -3.18 1.61
C VAL A 46 7.21 -1.69 1.60
N PRO A 47 7.83 -0.82 0.77
CA PRO A 47 7.43 0.57 0.67
C PRO A 47 5.97 0.77 0.24
N SER A 48 5.48 -0.05 -0.70
CA SER A 48 4.07 0.01 -1.14
C SER A 48 3.10 -0.34 -0.02
N LEU A 49 3.37 -1.40 0.76
CA LEU A 49 2.56 -1.77 1.92
C LEU A 49 2.55 -0.67 2.98
N VAL A 50 3.71 -0.05 3.27
CA VAL A 50 3.80 1.07 4.22
C VAL A 50 3.04 2.28 3.70
N ALA A 51 3.07 2.57 2.40
CA ALA A 51 2.32 3.67 1.81
C ALA A 51 0.81 3.44 1.89
N LEU A 52 0.34 2.21 1.61
CA LEU A 52 -1.06 1.81 1.76
C LEU A 52 -1.54 1.89 3.22
N ASP A 53 -0.73 1.44 4.18
CA ASP A 53 -1.07 1.53 5.60
C ASP A 53 -1.20 2.99 6.05
N ARG A 54 -0.30 3.87 5.63
CA ARG A 54 -0.39 5.31 5.89
C ARG A 54 -1.63 5.95 5.24
N LEU A 55 -1.97 5.53 4.03
CA LEU A 55 -3.18 5.98 3.35
C LEU A 55 -4.42 5.58 4.14
N ARG A 56 -4.51 4.30 4.53
CA ARG A 56 -5.60 3.79 5.38
C ARG A 56 -5.71 4.55 6.71
N ASP A 57 -4.59 4.77 7.39
CA ASP A 57 -4.56 5.52 8.66
C ASP A 57 -5.07 6.96 8.45
N SER A 58 -4.69 7.62 7.35
CA SER A 58 -5.17 8.96 7.00
C SER A 58 -6.70 9.00 6.84
N PHE A 59 -7.29 8.01 6.15
CA PHE A 59 -8.75 7.89 6.02
C PHE A 59 -9.44 7.66 7.35
N LEU A 60 -8.89 6.78 8.19
CA LEU A 60 -9.46 6.52 9.52
C LEU A 60 -9.44 7.77 10.40
N ARG A 61 -8.33 8.50 10.41
CA ARG A 61 -8.20 9.77 11.15
C ARG A 61 -9.15 10.83 10.62
N MET A 62 -9.29 10.95 9.29
CA MET A 62 -10.27 11.83 8.67
C MET A 62 -11.68 11.53 9.17
N ARG A 63 -12.10 10.26 9.13
CA ARG A 63 -13.42 9.83 9.61
C ARG A 63 -13.63 10.16 11.09
N ILE A 64 -12.62 9.95 11.93
CA ILE A 64 -12.67 10.29 13.35
C ILE A 64 -12.89 11.80 13.52
N ARG A 65 -12.19 12.66 12.77
CA ARG A 65 -12.33 14.11 12.85
C ARG A 65 -13.70 14.59 12.40
N VAL A 66 -14.21 14.03 11.30
CA VAL A 66 -15.59 14.32 10.83
C VAL A 66 -16.62 13.94 11.92
N ASN A 67 -16.49 12.76 12.53
CA ASN A 67 -17.38 12.36 13.62
C ASN A 67 -17.26 13.27 14.85
N GLN A 68 -16.04 13.68 15.22
CA GLN A 68 -15.83 14.63 16.32
C GLN A 68 -16.46 15.99 16.02
N HIS A 69 -16.40 16.45 14.76
CA HIS A 69 -17.05 17.68 14.33
C HIS A 69 -18.57 17.59 14.51
N VAL A 70 -19.19 16.51 14.05
CA VAL A 70 -20.65 16.27 14.16
C VAL A 70 -21.12 16.15 15.63
N LEU A 71 -20.25 15.71 16.53
CA LEU A 71 -20.58 15.55 17.96
C LEU A 71 -20.32 16.81 18.79
N ASN A 72 -19.70 17.84 18.20
CA ASN A 72 -19.37 19.07 18.90
C ASN A 72 -20.38 20.18 18.58
N THR A 73 -20.61 21.06 19.54
CA THR A 73 -21.49 22.25 19.41
C THR A 73 -20.77 23.54 19.80
N ASP A 74 -19.48 23.46 20.15
CA ASP A 74 -18.65 24.61 20.52
C ASP A 74 -17.95 25.12 19.26
N ASP A 75 -18.30 26.34 18.81
CA ASP A 75 -17.80 26.95 17.58
C ASP A 75 -16.27 27.01 17.52
N LYS A 76 -15.60 27.27 18.68
CA LYS A 76 -14.14 27.29 18.72
C LYS A 76 -13.52 25.92 18.45
N LYS A 77 -14.11 24.89 19.04
CA LYS A 77 -13.67 23.51 18.79
C LYS A 77 -14.00 23.05 17.38
N LEU A 78 -15.14 23.46 16.82
CA LEU A 78 -15.49 23.18 15.43
C LEU A 78 -14.44 23.78 14.48
N ALA A 79 -14.02 25.02 14.69
CA ALA A 79 -12.97 25.67 13.89
C ALA A 79 -11.61 24.93 13.99
N GLU A 80 -11.25 24.45 15.18
CA GLU A 80 -10.02 23.66 15.37
C GLU A 80 -10.10 22.32 14.64
N ILE A 81 -11.25 21.65 14.67
CA ILE A 81 -11.46 20.38 13.97
C ILE A 81 -11.50 20.59 12.46
N ASP A 82 -12.10 21.67 11.96
CA ASP A 82 -12.08 22.05 10.54
C ASP A 82 -10.65 22.17 10.01
N ALA A 83 -9.77 22.86 10.74
CA ALA A 83 -8.36 22.96 10.36
C ALA A 83 -7.69 21.59 10.29
N GLN A 84 -7.95 20.71 11.27
CA GLN A 84 -7.42 19.35 11.27
C GLN A 84 -7.95 18.51 10.11
N ILE A 85 -9.21 18.69 9.69
CA ILE A 85 -9.80 18.01 8.52
C ILE A 85 -9.10 18.46 7.24
N VAL A 86 -8.80 19.75 7.10
CA VAL A 86 -8.02 20.27 5.95
C VAL A 86 -6.64 19.61 5.88
N ASP A 87 -5.93 19.50 7.01
CA ASP A 87 -4.63 18.82 7.08
C ASP A 87 -4.74 17.34 6.73
N MET A 88 -5.79 16.67 7.19
CA MET A 88 -6.02 15.27 6.86
C MET A 88 -6.32 15.05 5.37
N ARG A 89 -7.09 15.94 4.72
CA ARG A 89 -7.32 15.89 3.26
C ARG A 89 -5.99 15.95 2.51
N LYS A 90 -5.16 16.93 2.86
CA LYS A 90 -3.82 17.06 2.26
C LYS A 90 -2.97 15.82 2.49
N LEU A 91 -3.02 15.23 3.68
CA LEU A 91 -2.28 14.01 4.00
C LEU A 91 -2.73 12.81 3.16
N VAL A 92 -4.05 12.66 2.90
CA VAL A 92 -4.59 11.65 2.00
C VAL A 92 -4.06 11.86 0.57
N ASP A 93 -4.15 13.09 0.05
CA ASP A 93 -3.67 13.42 -1.30
C ASP A 93 -2.17 13.16 -1.45
N ASP A 94 -1.36 13.51 -0.45
CA ASP A 94 0.08 13.27 -0.44
C ASP A 94 0.42 11.77 -0.37
N ASN A 95 -0.34 10.98 0.40
CA ASN A 95 -0.15 9.54 0.48
C ASN A 95 -0.58 8.83 -0.80
N LEU A 96 -1.65 9.28 -1.47
CA LEU A 96 -2.03 8.79 -2.80
C LEU A 96 -0.92 9.04 -3.83
N LYS A 97 -0.31 10.23 -3.83
CA LYS A 97 0.83 10.54 -4.71
C LYS A 97 2.07 9.69 -4.41
N LYS A 98 2.36 9.46 -3.12
CA LYS A 98 3.48 8.60 -2.71
C LYS A 98 3.28 7.16 -3.16
N TYR A 99 2.05 6.64 -3.03
CA TYR A 99 1.74 5.30 -3.50
C TYR A 99 1.83 5.19 -5.02
N GLU A 100 1.38 6.22 -5.75
CA GLU A 100 1.48 6.29 -7.21
C GLU A 100 2.93 6.14 -7.72
N ALA A 101 3.89 6.70 -7.00
CA ALA A 101 5.31 6.58 -7.33
C ALA A 101 5.90 5.17 -7.08
N LEU A 102 5.17 4.30 -6.39
CA LEU A 102 5.57 2.93 -6.03
C LEU A 102 4.84 1.86 -6.84
N ILE A 103 3.98 2.27 -7.80
CA ILE A 103 3.24 1.34 -8.65
C ILE A 103 4.21 0.50 -9.47
N ALA A 104 4.03 -0.83 -9.39
CA ALA A 104 4.91 -1.80 -10.03
C ALA A 104 4.26 -2.47 -11.25
N ASP A 105 2.93 -2.58 -11.29
CA ASP A 105 2.20 -3.28 -12.33
C ASP A 105 0.84 -2.63 -12.64
N ASP A 106 0.20 -3.12 -13.72
CA ASP A 106 -1.09 -2.59 -14.18
C ASP A 106 -2.23 -2.83 -13.17
N LYS A 107 -2.16 -3.90 -12.38
CA LYS A 107 -3.17 -4.20 -11.37
C LYS A 107 -3.13 -3.19 -10.21
N ASP A 108 -1.93 -2.83 -9.75
CA ASP A 108 -1.74 -1.78 -8.76
C ASP A 108 -2.22 -0.42 -9.27
N LYS A 109 -1.98 -0.14 -10.56
CA LYS A 109 -2.47 1.07 -11.22
C LYS A 109 -3.98 1.15 -11.26
N ASP A 110 -4.66 0.05 -11.59
CA ASP A 110 -6.12 -0.03 -11.60
C ASP A 110 -6.71 0.14 -10.20
N LEU A 111 -6.08 -0.45 -9.19
CA LEU A 111 -6.50 -0.31 -7.79
C LEU A 111 -6.36 1.15 -7.33
N LEU A 112 -5.22 1.80 -7.62
CA LEU A 112 -5.03 3.21 -7.29
C LEU A 112 -6.06 4.11 -7.99
N ALA A 113 -6.39 3.83 -9.26
CA ALA A 113 -7.42 4.59 -9.98
C ALA A 113 -8.78 4.51 -9.28
N LYS A 114 -9.17 3.31 -8.82
CA LYS A 114 -10.40 3.10 -8.03
C LYS A 114 -10.37 3.81 -6.69
N GLU A 115 -9.23 3.81 -5.99
CA GLU A 115 -9.08 4.53 -4.73
C GLU A 115 -9.19 6.05 -4.93
N LYS A 116 -8.56 6.61 -5.97
CA LYS A 116 -8.68 8.02 -6.33
C LYS A 116 -10.14 8.40 -6.68
N GLU A 117 -10.82 7.55 -7.43
CA GLU A 117 -12.24 7.75 -7.76
C GLU A 117 -13.12 7.71 -6.50
N SER A 118 -12.90 6.73 -5.62
CA SER A 118 -13.61 6.59 -4.36
C SER A 118 -13.38 7.82 -3.46
N TRP A 119 -12.13 8.29 -3.38
CA TRP A 119 -11.79 9.50 -2.65
C TRP A 119 -12.49 10.74 -3.20
N ALA A 120 -12.50 10.91 -4.52
CA ALA A 120 -13.20 12.02 -5.18
C ALA A 120 -14.71 12.01 -4.89
N LYS A 121 -15.34 10.84 -4.79
CA LYS A 121 -16.77 10.68 -4.45
C LYS A 121 -17.06 10.99 -2.97
N VAL A 122 -16.14 10.68 -2.07
CA VAL A 122 -16.32 10.86 -0.62
C VAL A 122 -16.13 12.33 -0.20
N GLN A 123 -15.26 13.08 -0.87
CA GLN A 123 -14.98 14.48 -0.50
C GLN A 123 -16.25 15.38 -0.45
N PRO A 124 -17.12 15.39 -1.44
CA PRO A 124 -18.35 16.21 -1.39
C PRO A 124 -19.30 15.75 -0.30
N GLN A 125 -19.34 14.45 0.04
CA GLN A 125 -20.17 13.93 1.13
C GLN A 125 -19.65 14.41 2.49
N ILE A 126 -18.33 14.40 2.70
CA ILE A 126 -17.71 14.98 3.89
C ILE A 126 -18.08 16.46 4.02
N GLU A 127 -17.96 17.23 2.93
CA GLU A 127 -18.27 18.66 2.97
C GLU A 127 -19.74 18.91 3.29
N ALA A 128 -20.67 18.18 2.67
CA ALA A 128 -22.09 18.27 2.99
C ALA A 128 -22.37 17.97 4.48
N THR A 129 -21.71 16.95 5.04
CA THR A 129 -21.80 16.62 6.46
C THR A 129 -21.30 17.76 7.35
N LEU A 130 -20.18 18.38 7.00
CA LEU A 130 -19.59 19.48 7.76
C LEU A 130 -20.45 20.75 7.70
N VAL A 131 -21.08 21.04 6.55
CA VAL A 131 -22.03 22.15 6.40
C VAL A 131 -23.21 22.00 7.36
N GLU A 132 -23.84 20.81 7.38
CA GLU A 132 -24.95 20.54 8.32
C GLU A 132 -24.51 20.61 9.79
N SER A 133 -23.32 20.12 10.07
CA SER A 133 -22.76 20.16 11.43
C SER A 133 -22.45 21.58 11.89
N ARG A 134 -21.87 22.45 11.05
CA ARG A 134 -21.66 23.88 11.35
C ARG A 134 -22.98 24.64 11.59
N ALA A 135 -24.06 24.18 10.96
CA ALA A 135 -25.41 24.73 11.18
C ALA A 135 -26.10 24.15 12.45
N ASN A 136 -25.40 23.33 13.25
CA ASN A 136 -25.95 22.59 14.40
C ASN A 136 -27.10 21.62 14.06
N HIS A 137 -27.21 21.20 12.80
CA HIS A 137 -28.15 20.18 12.35
C HIS A 137 -27.54 18.76 12.53
N ASN A 138 -27.11 18.44 13.76
CA ASN A 138 -26.31 17.24 14.06
C ASN A 138 -27.02 15.93 13.74
N ASP A 139 -28.34 15.86 13.79
CA ASP A 139 -29.11 14.67 13.40
C ASP A 139 -28.98 14.39 11.90
N LYS A 140 -29.12 15.42 11.06
CA LYS A 140 -28.94 15.32 9.61
C LYS A 140 -27.49 14.99 9.24
N ALA A 141 -26.52 15.61 9.94
CA ALA A 141 -25.12 15.34 9.74
C ALA A 141 -24.76 13.87 10.08
N ARG A 142 -25.37 13.30 11.14
CA ARG A 142 -25.20 11.87 11.48
C ARG A 142 -25.77 10.93 10.42
N ASP A 143 -26.94 11.24 9.89
CA ASP A 143 -27.55 10.41 8.84
C ASP A 143 -26.69 10.40 7.59
N SER A 144 -26.09 11.53 7.22
CA SER A 144 -25.13 11.62 6.10
C SER A 144 -23.89 10.74 6.29
N THR A 145 -23.37 10.61 7.53
CA THR A 145 -22.21 9.75 7.82
C THR A 145 -22.55 8.25 7.74
N ARG A 146 -23.80 7.85 7.98
CA ARG A 146 -24.25 6.45 7.93
C ARG A 146 -24.41 5.95 6.50
N ILE A 147 -24.86 6.81 5.57
CA ILE A 147 -25.04 6.45 4.16
C ILE A 147 -23.71 6.11 3.48
N GLY A 148 -22.62 6.79 3.85
CA GLY A 148 -21.28 6.49 3.33
C GLY A 148 -20.71 5.13 3.76
N SER A 149 -21.28 4.47 4.79
CA SER A 149 -20.84 3.16 5.26
C SER A 149 -21.54 1.97 4.57
N SER A 150 -22.63 2.18 3.85
CA SER A 150 -23.43 1.14 3.19
C SER A 150 -23.12 0.92 1.71
N SER A 151 -22.27 1.74 1.11
CA SER A 151 -21.90 1.65 -0.32
C SER A 151 -20.60 0.87 -0.59
N SER A 152 -20.05 0.19 0.42
CA SER A 152 -18.81 -0.59 0.33
C SER A 152 -19.04 -2.11 0.51
N SER A 153 -20.18 -2.62 0.00
CA SER A 153 -20.44 -4.08 -0.07
C SER A 153 -20.39 -4.56 -1.50
#